data_220b18e39a8d93a35d123b15d85be69a
#
_entry.id   220b18e39a8d93a35d123b15d85be69a
#
_cell.length_a   1.000
_cell.length_b   1.000
_cell.length_c   1.000
_cell.angle_alpha   90.00
_cell.angle_beta   90.00
_cell.angle_gamma   90.00
#
_symmetry.space_group_name_H-M   'P 1'
#
loop_
_entity.id
_entity.type
_entity.pdbx_description
1 polymer ?
#
loop_
_entity_poly.entity_id
_entity_poly.type
_entity_poly.pdbx_seq_one_letter_code
_entity_poly.pdbx_strand_id
1 'polypeptide(L)'
;MKDQKVPYKLIVYGGLGFLLFIILGMFKPFTIIKAGDRGVMMRFGKVQDAILDEGLHPIIPVVNTVKSLSVRVQKNDIDAEASSKDLQDIKTQVALNWHIDPLKVNKVFQRVGDEQQIVFRIITPAVAEIVKAATAQKNAEEIITKRKEIKQQIDEELKERLDDYGILVDDVSLVNVSFSPEFARAIEAKQIAEQQAKQADFEALKAEKTAQAEINRAKGQAEAQRLQKLTLTPALLQKEAINKWDGKFPTVMGGNGALPFINIDPQQVAK
;
A
#
# COMPACT_ATOMS: atom_id res chain seq x y z
N MET A 1 -57.32 29.32 -67.04
CA MET A 1 -56.21 28.91 -66.18
C MET A 1 -54.89 29.34 -66.86
N LYS A 2 -54.15 30.35 -66.38
CA LYS A 2 -52.87 30.77 -66.96
C LYS A 2 -51.77 29.87 -66.44
N ASP A 3 -51.20 29.04 -67.30
CA ASP A 3 -49.99 28.26 -66.99
C ASP A 3 -48.83 29.24 -66.75
N GLN A 4 -48.51 29.51 -65.49
CA GLN A 4 -47.31 30.24 -65.13
C GLN A 4 -46.14 29.26 -65.28
N LYS A 5 -45.51 29.28 -66.50
CA LYS A 5 -44.23 28.59 -66.71
C LYS A 5 -43.16 29.26 -65.87
N VAL A 6 -42.73 28.64 -64.75
CA VAL A 6 -41.62 29.09 -63.97
C VAL A 6 -40.38 29.18 -64.88
N PRO A 7 -39.73 30.34 -65.01
CA PRO A 7 -38.63 30.52 -65.93
C PRO A 7 -37.50 29.55 -65.55
N TYR A 8 -37.05 28.73 -66.52
CA TYR A 8 -36.03 27.66 -66.31
C TYR A 8 -34.75 28.23 -65.62
N LYS A 9 -34.44 29.51 -65.82
CA LYS A 9 -33.31 30.18 -65.15
C LYS A 9 -33.44 30.19 -63.63
N LEU A 10 -34.66 30.35 -63.07
CA LEU A 10 -34.93 30.30 -61.66
C LEU A 10 -34.72 28.88 -61.07
N ILE A 11 -35.09 27.86 -61.82
CA ILE A 11 -34.84 26.45 -61.44
C ILE A 11 -33.33 26.14 -61.47
N VAL A 12 -32.63 26.59 -62.49
CA VAL A 12 -31.16 26.39 -62.58
C VAL A 12 -30.41 27.14 -61.48
N TYR A 13 -30.74 28.41 -61.19
CA TYR A 13 -30.11 29.15 -60.10
C TYR A 13 -30.48 28.58 -58.72
N GLY A 14 -31.72 28.11 -58.54
CA GLY A 14 -32.14 27.41 -57.32
C GLY A 14 -31.39 26.08 -57.11
N GLY A 15 -31.23 25.33 -58.17
CA GLY A 15 -30.43 24.06 -58.16
C GLY A 15 -28.95 24.30 -57.88
N LEU A 16 -28.37 25.36 -58.51
CA LEU A 16 -26.96 25.73 -58.27
C LEU A 16 -26.75 26.25 -56.82
N GLY A 17 -27.69 27.06 -56.28
CA GLY A 17 -27.66 27.51 -54.89
C GLY A 17 -27.80 26.38 -53.89
N PHE A 18 -28.67 25.40 -54.16
CA PHE A 18 -28.84 24.19 -53.34
C PHE A 18 -27.60 23.32 -53.37
N LEU A 19 -26.99 23.11 -54.54
CA LEU A 19 -25.74 22.39 -54.70
C LEU A 19 -24.60 23.07 -53.91
N LEU A 20 -24.48 24.41 -54.03
CA LEU A 20 -23.51 25.20 -53.26
C LEU A 20 -23.76 25.08 -51.77
N PHE A 21 -25.00 25.06 -51.32
CA PHE A 21 -25.38 24.86 -49.90
C PHE A 21 -25.01 23.48 -49.40
N ILE A 22 -25.21 22.45 -50.23
CA ILE A 22 -24.78 21.07 -49.88
C ILE A 22 -23.25 21.00 -49.79
N ILE A 23 -22.53 21.61 -50.74
CA ILE A 23 -21.07 21.67 -50.74
C ILE A 23 -20.56 22.41 -49.50
N LEU A 24 -21.12 23.56 -49.15
CA LEU A 24 -20.77 24.31 -47.96
C LEU A 24 -21.12 23.54 -46.68
N GLY A 25 -22.21 22.76 -46.66
CA GLY A 25 -22.60 21.91 -45.55
C GLY A 25 -21.68 20.70 -45.32
N MET A 26 -21.04 20.18 -46.39
CA MET A 26 -20.04 19.12 -46.29
C MET A 26 -18.69 19.60 -45.71
N PHE A 27 -18.38 20.89 -45.85
CA PHE A 27 -17.18 21.49 -45.29
C PHE A 27 -17.51 22.04 -43.91
N LYS A 28 -17.11 21.29 -42.82
CA LYS A 28 -17.23 21.77 -41.45
C LYS A 28 -16.17 22.84 -41.19
N PRO A 29 -16.51 24.16 -41.21
CA PRO A 29 -15.53 25.25 -41.04
C PRO A 29 -15.15 25.47 -39.57
N PHE A 30 -15.49 24.55 -38.67
CA PHE A 30 -15.18 24.65 -37.26
C PHE A 30 -14.91 23.25 -36.68
N THR A 31 -14.15 23.21 -35.60
CA THR A 31 -13.92 22.02 -34.76
C THR A 31 -14.29 22.36 -33.34
N ILE A 32 -14.75 21.35 -32.62
CA ILE A 32 -15.09 21.47 -31.18
C ILE A 32 -14.11 20.60 -30.40
N ILE A 33 -13.37 21.24 -29.51
CA ILE A 33 -12.48 20.57 -28.56
C ILE A 33 -13.27 20.38 -27.26
N LYS A 34 -13.34 19.16 -26.81
CA LYS A 34 -14.07 18.81 -25.58
C LYS A 34 -13.32 19.31 -24.35
N ALA A 35 -14.07 19.55 -23.25
CA ALA A 35 -13.47 19.86 -21.96
C ALA A 35 -12.49 18.76 -21.53
N GLY A 36 -11.30 19.13 -21.09
CA GLY A 36 -10.22 18.22 -20.71
C GLY A 36 -9.40 17.66 -21.89
N ASP A 37 -9.62 18.17 -23.10
CA ASP A 37 -8.80 17.88 -24.27
C ASP A 37 -8.07 19.15 -24.74
N ARG A 38 -7.03 18.98 -25.53
CA ARG A 38 -6.35 20.04 -26.28
C ARG A 38 -6.26 19.69 -27.76
N GLY A 39 -6.48 20.66 -28.61
CA GLY A 39 -6.42 20.48 -30.06
C GLY A 39 -5.05 20.77 -30.61
N VAL A 40 -4.46 19.82 -31.30
CA VAL A 40 -3.24 20.02 -32.11
C VAL A 40 -3.65 20.36 -33.54
N MET A 41 -3.39 21.59 -33.93
CA MET A 41 -3.67 22.05 -35.29
C MET A 41 -2.53 21.71 -36.22
N MET A 42 -2.84 21.08 -37.34
CA MET A 42 -1.92 20.81 -38.43
C MET A 42 -2.37 21.56 -39.68
N ARG A 43 -1.44 22.26 -40.32
CA ARG A 43 -1.67 22.93 -41.59
C ARG A 43 -0.93 22.19 -42.69
N PHE A 44 -1.66 21.60 -43.62
CA PHE A 44 -1.10 20.70 -44.65
C PHE A 44 -0.16 19.63 -44.04
N GLY A 45 -0.56 19.03 -42.89
CA GLY A 45 0.22 18.03 -42.20
C GLY A 45 1.33 18.55 -41.30
N LYS A 46 1.67 19.86 -41.35
CA LYS A 46 2.66 20.47 -40.45
C LYS A 46 2.00 20.88 -39.13
N VAL A 47 2.44 20.34 -38.01
CA VAL A 47 1.99 20.77 -36.68
C VAL A 47 2.31 22.25 -36.47
N GLN A 48 1.34 22.97 -35.97
CA GLN A 48 1.49 24.40 -35.63
C GLN A 48 1.85 24.55 -34.15
N ASP A 49 2.50 25.68 -33.82
CA ASP A 49 2.89 25.96 -32.43
C ASP A 49 1.68 26.30 -31.56
N ALA A 50 0.59 26.81 -32.15
CA ALA A 50 -0.63 27.15 -31.45
C ALA A 50 -1.38 25.88 -31.03
N ILE A 51 -1.71 25.79 -29.72
CA ILE A 51 -2.55 24.75 -29.13
C ILE A 51 -3.98 25.32 -29.04
N LEU A 52 -4.96 24.54 -29.48
CA LEU A 52 -6.36 24.91 -29.35
C LEU A 52 -6.89 24.46 -27.98
N ASP A 53 -7.38 25.42 -27.21
CA ASP A 53 -8.05 25.16 -25.95
C ASP A 53 -9.42 24.50 -26.17
N GLU A 54 -10.09 24.12 -25.09
CA GLU A 54 -11.46 23.64 -25.15
C GLU A 54 -12.43 24.70 -25.71
N GLY A 55 -13.42 24.25 -26.49
CA GLY A 55 -14.41 25.09 -27.10
C GLY A 55 -14.51 24.98 -28.62
N LEU A 56 -15.14 25.96 -29.23
CA LEU A 56 -15.37 26.04 -30.67
C LEU A 56 -14.26 26.83 -31.33
N HIS A 57 -13.59 26.23 -32.32
CA HIS A 57 -12.51 26.88 -33.08
C HIS A 57 -12.81 26.86 -34.57
N PRO A 58 -12.69 28.01 -35.25
CA PRO A 58 -12.80 28.07 -36.69
C PRO A 58 -11.59 27.42 -37.36
N ILE A 59 -11.84 26.63 -38.38
CA ILE A 59 -10.80 25.97 -39.19
C ILE A 59 -11.08 26.16 -40.66
N ILE A 60 -10.03 26.13 -41.47
CA ILE A 60 -10.16 26.11 -42.91
C ILE A 60 -10.14 24.66 -43.35
N PRO A 61 -11.28 24.10 -43.79
CA PRO A 61 -11.35 22.68 -44.22
C PRO A 61 -10.31 22.40 -45.31
N VAL A 62 -9.81 21.14 -45.36
CA VAL A 62 -8.75 20.69 -46.29
C VAL A 62 -7.35 21.25 -45.94
N VAL A 63 -7.24 22.52 -45.56
CA VAL A 63 -5.96 23.14 -45.17
C VAL A 63 -5.57 22.74 -43.74
N ASN A 64 -6.52 22.86 -42.82
CA ASN A 64 -6.31 22.56 -41.40
C ASN A 64 -6.92 21.23 -41.01
N THR A 65 -6.14 20.42 -40.31
CA THR A 65 -6.59 19.22 -39.61
C THR A 65 -6.32 19.42 -38.13
N VAL A 66 -7.27 19.04 -37.29
CA VAL A 66 -7.12 19.12 -35.82
C VAL A 66 -7.22 17.71 -35.23
N LYS A 67 -6.24 17.36 -34.40
CA LYS A 67 -6.26 16.17 -33.57
C LYS A 67 -6.49 16.59 -32.12
N SER A 68 -7.46 15.96 -31.46
CA SER A 68 -7.74 16.16 -30.04
C SER A 68 -6.96 15.11 -29.24
N LEU A 69 -6.22 15.56 -28.23
CA LEU A 69 -5.54 14.71 -27.25
C LEU A 69 -6.07 15.05 -25.86
N SER A 70 -6.28 14.04 -25.04
CA SER A 70 -6.69 14.21 -23.65
C SER A 70 -5.53 14.70 -22.80
N VAL A 71 -5.79 15.74 -21.99
CA VAL A 71 -4.86 16.23 -20.96
C VAL A 71 -5.35 15.87 -19.57
N ARG A 72 -6.34 14.97 -19.48
CA ARG A 72 -6.81 14.41 -18.21
C ARG A 72 -5.85 13.36 -17.72
N VAL A 73 -5.87 13.15 -16.40
CA VAL A 73 -5.14 12.06 -15.78
C VAL A 73 -5.68 10.72 -16.32
N GLN A 74 -4.78 9.93 -16.83
CA GLN A 74 -5.02 8.57 -17.33
C GLN A 74 -4.29 7.57 -16.47
N LYS A 75 -4.79 6.34 -16.41
CA LYS A 75 -4.17 5.23 -15.71
C LYS A 75 -3.78 4.13 -16.70
N ASN A 76 -2.54 3.68 -16.62
CA ASN A 76 -2.08 2.50 -17.31
C ASN A 76 -1.44 1.52 -16.34
N ASP A 77 -1.81 0.25 -16.47
CA ASP A 77 -1.18 -0.84 -15.75
C ASP A 77 -0.14 -1.48 -16.68
N ILE A 78 1.10 -1.53 -16.25
CA ILE A 78 2.24 -1.98 -17.03
C ILE A 78 2.92 -3.12 -16.29
N ASP A 79 2.97 -4.29 -16.94
CA ASP A 79 3.69 -5.43 -16.43
C ASP A 79 5.19 -5.26 -16.70
N ALA A 80 6.00 -5.42 -15.67
CA ALA A 80 7.44 -5.35 -15.75
C ALA A 80 8.07 -6.62 -15.16
N GLU A 81 8.98 -7.21 -15.92
CA GLU A 81 9.82 -8.32 -15.50
C GLU A 81 11.21 -7.77 -15.21
N ALA A 82 11.75 -8.13 -14.06
CA ALA A 82 13.02 -7.64 -13.58
C ALA A 82 13.76 -8.73 -12.79
N SER A 83 15.00 -8.47 -12.40
CA SER A 83 15.74 -9.33 -11.48
C SER A 83 16.27 -8.50 -10.31
N SER A 84 16.34 -9.10 -9.14
CA SER A 84 16.95 -8.50 -7.96
C SER A 84 18.48 -8.61 -8.01
N LYS A 85 19.17 -7.95 -7.07
CA LYS A 85 20.61 -8.01 -6.91
C LYS A 85 21.14 -9.44 -6.68
N ASP A 86 20.36 -10.26 -6.01
CA ASP A 86 20.63 -11.68 -5.74
C ASP A 86 20.06 -12.61 -6.82
N LEU A 87 19.85 -12.06 -8.04
CA LEU A 87 19.46 -12.79 -9.25
C LEU A 87 18.14 -13.55 -9.13
N GLN A 88 17.20 -13.05 -8.33
CA GLN A 88 15.86 -13.60 -8.27
C GLN A 88 14.96 -12.92 -9.30
N ASP A 89 14.20 -13.72 -10.05
CA ASP A 89 13.25 -13.20 -11.01
C ASP A 89 12.05 -12.58 -10.29
N ILE A 90 11.71 -11.38 -10.73
CA ILE A 90 10.64 -10.56 -10.17
C ILE A 90 9.67 -10.22 -11.28
N LYS A 91 8.38 -10.48 -11.04
CA LYS A 91 7.29 -9.97 -11.85
C LYS A 91 6.53 -8.95 -11.04
N THR A 92 6.41 -7.75 -11.58
CA THR A 92 5.68 -6.67 -10.93
C THR A 92 4.76 -5.98 -11.93
N GLN A 93 3.65 -5.45 -11.42
CA GLN A 93 2.75 -4.60 -12.18
C GLN A 93 2.84 -3.18 -11.60
N VAL A 94 3.08 -2.22 -12.48
CA VAL A 94 3.17 -0.80 -12.13
C VAL A 94 1.93 -0.11 -12.66
N ALA A 95 1.13 0.43 -11.78
CA ALA A 95 0.04 1.33 -12.14
C ALA A 95 0.58 2.76 -12.17
N LEU A 96 0.56 3.36 -13.35
CA LEU A 96 1.03 4.71 -13.60
C LEU A 96 -0.15 5.62 -13.88
N ASN A 97 -0.30 6.68 -13.08
CA ASN A 97 -1.20 7.79 -13.34
C ASN A 97 -0.39 8.93 -13.96
N TRP A 98 -0.82 9.37 -15.12
CA TRP A 98 -0.10 10.37 -15.89
C TRP A 98 -1.03 11.20 -16.76
N HIS A 99 -0.55 12.35 -17.21
CA HIS A 99 -1.24 13.18 -18.19
C HIS A 99 -0.23 13.89 -19.08
N ILE A 100 -0.71 14.38 -20.23
CA ILE A 100 0.10 15.19 -21.15
C ILE A 100 0.11 16.63 -20.62
N ASP A 101 1.29 17.27 -20.58
CA ASP A 101 1.41 18.69 -20.26
C ASP A 101 0.57 19.53 -21.26
N PRO A 102 -0.48 20.23 -20.80
CA PRO A 102 -1.35 21.01 -21.68
C PRO A 102 -0.62 22.04 -22.54
N LEU A 103 0.56 22.50 -22.10
CA LEU A 103 1.37 23.46 -22.79
C LEU A 103 2.33 22.86 -23.82
N LYS A 104 2.53 21.55 -23.78
CA LYS A 104 3.47 20.83 -24.66
C LYS A 104 2.77 19.84 -25.61
N VAL A 105 1.43 19.77 -25.62
CA VAL A 105 0.64 18.76 -26.38
C VAL A 105 1.03 18.68 -27.86
N ASN A 106 1.26 19.82 -28.51
CA ASN A 106 1.67 19.89 -29.93
C ASN A 106 3.05 19.24 -30.15
N LYS A 107 4.00 19.50 -29.26
CA LYS A 107 5.36 18.91 -29.32
C LYS A 107 5.32 17.41 -29.04
N VAL A 108 4.52 16.98 -28.04
CA VAL A 108 4.29 15.56 -27.73
C VAL A 108 3.73 14.83 -28.94
N PHE A 109 2.67 15.38 -29.54
CA PHE A 109 2.06 14.79 -30.72
C PHE A 109 3.05 14.72 -31.90
N GLN A 110 3.82 15.79 -32.13
CA GLN A 110 4.79 15.84 -33.22
C GLN A 110 5.92 14.81 -33.06
N ARG A 111 6.40 14.59 -31.82
CA ARG A 111 7.54 13.70 -31.54
C ARG A 111 7.14 12.25 -31.39
N VAL A 112 6.00 11.98 -30.80
CA VAL A 112 5.59 10.61 -30.38
C VAL A 112 4.34 10.16 -31.11
N GLY A 113 3.31 10.99 -31.19
CA GLY A 113 2.03 10.67 -31.80
C GLY A 113 0.87 10.80 -30.83
N ASP A 114 -0.10 9.89 -30.95
CA ASP A 114 -1.28 9.84 -30.09
C ASP A 114 -1.02 9.13 -28.76
N GLU A 115 -2.05 9.10 -27.90
CA GLU A 115 -1.97 8.52 -26.56
C GLU A 115 -1.53 7.04 -26.55
N GLN A 116 -1.98 6.24 -27.51
CA GLN A 116 -1.59 4.83 -27.59
C GLN A 116 -0.10 4.71 -27.94
N GLN A 117 0.39 5.57 -28.82
CA GLN A 117 1.81 5.59 -29.20
C GLN A 117 2.69 6.11 -28.04
N ILE A 118 2.19 7.06 -27.25
CA ILE A 118 2.87 7.54 -26.05
C ILE A 118 3.07 6.38 -25.06
N VAL A 119 2.00 5.65 -24.76
CA VAL A 119 2.08 4.50 -23.84
C VAL A 119 3.05 3.45 -24.38
N PHE A 120 2.89 3.06 -25.64
CA PHE A 120 3.67 1.95 -26.20
C PHE A 120 5.15 2.29 -26.42
N ARG A 121 5.45 3.51 -26.92
CA ARG A 121 6.81 3.88 -27.32
C ARG A 121 7.63 4.54 -26.22
N ILE A 122 6.99 5.19 -25.26
CA ILE A 122 7.69 5.99 -24.23
C ILE A 122 7.44 5.40 -22.83
N ILE A 123 6.18 5.30 -22.41
CA ILE A 123 5.86 4.97 -21.02
C ILE A 123 6.25 3.53 -20.69
N THR A 124 5.80 2.57 -21.50
CA THR A 124 6.08 1.15 -21.23
C THR A 124 7.58 0.83 -21.17
N PRO A 125 8.43 1.26 -22.13
CA PRO A 125 9.86 1.05 -22.05
C PRO A 125 10.51 1.77 -20.86
N ALA A 126 10.10 3.01 -20.56
CA ALA A 126 10.65 3.77 -19.44
C ALA A 126 10.35 3.08 -18.10
N VAL A 127 9.10 2.64 -17.88
CA VAL A 127 8.72 1.90 -16.67
C VAL A 127 9.54 0.61 -16.55
N ALA A 128 9.64 -0.16 -17.64
CA ALA A 128 10.39 -1.42 -17.61
C ALA A 128 11.88 -1.20 -17.30
N GLU A 129 12.50 -0.16 -17.87
CA GLU A 129 13.91 0.19 -17.64
C GLU A 129 14.15 0.62 -16.18
N ILE A 130 13.34 1.55 -15.68
CA ILE A 130 13.50 2.10 -14.33
C ILE A 130 13.21 1.06 -13.26
N VAL A 131 12.18 0.21 -13.45
CA VAL A 131 11.91 -0.90 -12.54
C VAL A 131 13.09 -1.86 -12.49
N LYS A 132 13.66 -2.24 -13.64
CA LYS A 132 14.85 -3.10 -13.69
C LYS A 132 16.05 -2.47 -12.97
N ALA A 133 16.30 -1.18 -13.19
CA ALA A 133 17.40 -0.47 -12.53
C ALA A 133 17.22 -0.40 -11.01
N ALA A 134 16.02 -0.07 -10.54
CA ALA A 134 15.71 0.03 -9.11
C ALA A 134 15.80 -1.32 -8.39
N THR A 135 15.26 -2.39 -9.01
CA THR A 135 15.26 -3.73 -8.41
C THR A 135 16.65 -4.38 -8.41
N ALA A 136 17.46 -4.16 -9.45
CA ALA A 136 18.82 -4.70 -9.55
C ALA A 136 19.78 -4.18 -8.45
N GLN A 137 19.44 -3.09 -7.78
CA GLN A 137 20.22 -2.53 -6.67
C GLN A 137 19.89 -3.15 -5.31
N LYS A 138 18.77 -3.87 -5.19
CA LYS A 138 18.22 -4.39 -3.94
C LYS A 138 18.10 -5.91 -3.97
N ASN A 139 18.32 -6.55 -2.81
CA ASN A 139 18.05 -7.97 -2.66
C ASN A 139 16.52 -8.21 -2.64
N ALA A 140 16.09 -9.41 -2.96
CA ALA A 140 14.65 -9.75 -3.00
C ALA A 140 13.94 -9.48 -1.66
N GLU A 141 14.59 -9.76 -0.52
CA GLU A 141 14.07 -9.45 0.82
C GLU A 141 13.92 -7.94 1.05
N GLU A 142 14.85 -7.12 0.55
CA GLU A 142 14.77 -5.66 0.66
C GLU A 142 13.65 -5.08 -0.22
N ILE A 143 13.38 -5.68 -1.36
CA ILE A 143 12.28 -5.26 -2.25
C ILE A 143 10.92 -5.41 -1.55
N ILE A 144 10.78 -6.43 -0.70
CA ILE A 144 9.56 -6.62 0.11
C ILE A 144 9.51 -5.66 1.29
N THR A 145 10.61 -5.55 2.04
CA THR A 145 10.66 -4.82 3.32
C THR A 145 10.79 -3.31 3.13
N LYS A 146 11.50 -2.85 2.08
CA LYS A 146 11.74 -1.44 1.76
C LYS A 146 10.92 -0.95 0.57
N ARG A 147 9.72 -1.50 0.38
CA ARG A 147 8.84 -1.20 -0.76
C ARG A 147 8.58 0.30 -0.95
N LYS A 148 8.47 1.05 0.15
CA LYS A 148 8.23 2.49 0.11
C LYS A 148 9.40 3.25 -0.51
N GLU A 149 10.63 2.88 -0.18
CA GLU A 149 11.85 3.52 -0.74
C GLU A 149 11.95 3.25 -2.24
N ILE A 150 11.72 2.01 -2.65
CA ILE A 150 11.76 1.62 -4.06
C ILE A 150 10.67 2.33 -4.87
N LYS A 151 9.44 2.42 -4.33
CA LYS A 151 8.36 3.19 -4.96
C LYS A 151 8.78 4.64 -5.15
N GLN A 152 9.35 5.28 -4.14
CA GLN A 152 9.78 6.68 -4.22
C GLN A 152 10.89 6.86 -5.27
N GLN A 153 11.87 5.99 -5.30
CA GLN A 153 12.93 6.02 -6.31
C GLN A 153 12.36 5.90 -7.73
N ILE A 154 11.48 4.93 -7.97
CA ILE A 154 10.83 4.73 -9.27
C ILE A 154 9.99 5.96 -9.65
N ASP A 155 9.24 6.54 -8.71
CA ASP A 155 8.41 7.73 -8.94
C ASP A 155 9.26 8.94 -9.36
N GLU A 156 10.37 9.20 -8.66
CA GLU A 156 11.29 10.30 -8.97
C GLU A 156 11.96 10.11 -10.34
N GLU A 157 12.50 8.93 -10.61
CA GLU A 157 13.17 8.63 -11.88
C GLU A 157 12.18 8.65 -13.07
N LEU A 158 10.92 8.18 -12.89
CA LEU A 158 9.89 8.25 -13.92
C LEU A 158 9.45 9.69 -14.19
N LYS A 159 9.29 10.52 -13.17
CA LYS A 159 8.96 11.93 -13.32
C LYS A 159 10.02 12.66 -14.14
N GLU A 160 11.27 12.50 -13.79
CA GLU A 160 12.38 13.10 -14.51
C GLU A 160 12.43 12.63 -15.97
N ARG A 161 12.37 11.33 -16.20
CA ARG A 161 12.47 10.71 -17.52
C ARG A 161 11.32 11.11 -18.47
N LEU A 162 10.09 11.17 -17.94
CA LEU A 162 8.90 11.42 -18.77
C LEU A 162 8.64 12.91 -19.00
N ASP A 163 9.09 13.81 -18.11
CA ASP A 163 8.97 15.26 -18.34
C ASP A 163 9.71 15.73 -19.59
N ASP A 164 10.83 15.13 -19.95
CA ASP A 164 11.57 15.39 -21.19
C ASP A 164 10.71 15.20 -22.45
N TYR A 165 9.68 14.37 -22.35
CA TYR A 165 8.73 14.13 -23.41
C TYR A 165 7.44 14.94 -23.25
N GLY A 166 7.30 15.77 -22.21
CA GLY A 166 6.08 16.52 -21.92
C GLY A 166 4.96 15.64 -21.34
N ILE A 167 5.33 14.57 -20.66
CA ILE A 167 4.42 13.65 -19.97
C ILE A 167 4.63 13.84 -18.47
N LEU A 168 3.59 14.26 -17.77
CA LEU A 168 3.63 14.49 -16.33
C LEU A 168 3.11 13.27 -15.58
N VAL A 169 3.88 12.81 -14.60
CA VAL A 169 3.52 11.67 -13.73
C VAL A 169 2.88 12.19 -12.46
N ASP A 170 1.63 11.80 -12.22
CA ASP A 170 0.88 12.19 -11.03
C ASP A 170 1.16 11.24 -9.86
N ASP A 171 1.10 9.93 -10.09
CA ASP A 171 1.40 8.90 -9.09
C ASP A 171 1.86 7.60 -9.74
N VAL A 172 2.72 6.89 -9.02
CA VAL A 172 3.19 5.55 -9.37
C VAL A 172 2.83 4.59 -8.26
N SER A 173 2.25 3.46 -8.60
CA SER A 173 1.93 2.41 -7.62
C SER A 173 2.46 1.07 -8.09
N LEU A 174 3.25 0.43 -7.24
CA LEU A 174 3.62 -0.98 -7.41
C LEU A 174 2.44 -1.83 -6.93
N VAL A 175 1.73 -2.50 -7.84
CA VAL A 175 0.50 -3.23 -7.50
C VAL A 175 0.85 -4.60 -6.93
N ASN A 176 1.56 -5.41 -7.71
CA ASN A 176 1.93 -6.77 -7.36
C ASN A 176 3.45 -6.93 -7.51
N VAL A 177 4.07 -7.59 -6.53
CA VAL A 177 5.46 -8.04 -6.64
C VAL A 177 5.45 -9.52 -6.33
N SER A 178 5.79 -10.33 -7.30
CA SER A 178 5.85 -11.80 -7.18
C SER A 178 7.24 -12.31 -7.54
N PHE A 179 7.66 -13.33 -6.85
CA PHE A 179 8.94 -14.00 -7.04
C PHE A 179 8.71 -15.42 -7.58
N SER A 180 9.78 -16.11 -7.94
CA SER A 180 9.67 -17.50 -8.33
C SER A 180 9.08 -18.36 -7.21
N PRO A 181 8.29 -19.41 -7.52
CA PRO A 181 7.70 -20.28 -6.52
C PRO A 181 8.74 -20.96 -5.61
N GLU A 182 9.94 -21.21 -6.14
CA GLU A 182 11.06 -21.81 -5.39
C GLU A 182 11.59 -20.83 -4.34
N PHE A 183 11.77 -19.56 -4.72
CA PHE A 183 12.23 -18.53 -3.82
C PHE A 183 11.20 -18.21 -2.75
N ALA A 184 9.92 -18.13 -3.11
CA ALA A 184 8.83 -17.91 -2.16
C ALA A 184 8.81 -18.99 -1.07
N ARG A 185 8.95 -20.28 -1.46
CA ARG A 185 9.05 -21.40 -0.52
C ARG A 185 10.31 -21.34 0.37
N ALA A 186 11.44 -20.94 -0.19
CA ALA A 186 12.68 -20.80 0.58
C ALA A 186 12.59 -19.69 1.64
N ILE A 187 11.98 -18.55 1.29
CA ILE A 187 11.72 -17.45 2.24
C ILE A 187 10.74 -17.88 3.32
N GLU A 188 9.67 -18.57 2.97
CA GLU A 188 8.71 -19.10 3.95
C GLU A 188 9.38 -20.06 4.93
N ALA A 189 10.17 -21.02 4.43
CA ALA A 189 10.94 -21.94 5.26
C ALA A 189 11.93 -21.22 6.19
N LYS A 190 12.64 -20.19 5.67
CA LYS A 190 13.51 -19.34 6.48
C LYS A 190 12.76 -18.63 7.59
N GLN A 191 11.60 -18.03 7.28
CA GLN A 191 10.79 -17.33 8.27
C GLN A 191 10.25 -18.28 9.36
N ILE A 192 9.82 -19.49 8.98
CA ILE A 192 9.39 -20.53 9.94
C ILE A 192 10.55 -20.89 10.87
N ALA A 193 11.75 -21.14 10.32
CA ALA A 193 12.93 -21.47 11.12
C ALA A 193 13.32 -20.32 12.08
N GLU A 194 13.28 -19.08 11.61
CA GLU A 194 13.55 -17.90 12.46
C GLU A 194 12.51 -17.74 13.58
N GLN A 195 11.23 -17.99 13.30
CA GLN A 195 10.19 -17.95 14.32
C GLN A 195 10.36 -19.07 15.35
N GLN A 196 10.71 -20.29 14.90
CA GLN A 196 10.99 -21.39 15.79
C GLN A 196 12.20 -21.13 16.69
N ALA A 197 13.27 -20.53 16.15
CA ALA A 197 14.44 -20.14 16.94
C ALA A 197 14.07 -19.09 18.01
N LYS A 198 13.33 -18.04 17.62
CA LYS A 198 12.83 -17.04 18.56
C LYS A 198 11.92 -17.62 19.64
N GLN A 199 11.05 -18.57 19.27
CA GLN A 199 10.20 -19.25 20.22
C GLN A 199 11.02 -20.05 21.22
N ALA A 200 12.05 -20.80 20.76
CA ALA A 200 12.93 -21.55 21.65
C ALA A 200 13.70 -20.63 22.61
N ASP A 201 14.18 -19.47 22.15
CA ASP A 201 14.81 -18.47 23.01
C ASP A 201 13.84 -17.92 24.06
N PHE A 202 12.60 -17.64 23.69
CA PHE A 202 11.55 -17.21 24.62
C PHE A 202 11.23 -18.29 25.65
N GLU A 203 11.14 -19.55 25.24
CA GLU A 203 10.89 -20.68 26.15
C GLU A 203 12.05 -20.90 27.13
N ALA A 204 13.29 -20.79 26.66
CA ALA A 204 14.48 -20.85 27.51
C ALA A 204 14.50 -19.68 28.54
N LEU A 205 14.24 -18.46 28.10
CA LEU A 205 14.16 -17.31 29.01
C LEU A 205 13.02 -17.45 30.01
N LYS A 206 11.86 -17.95 29.58
CA LYS A 206 10.72 -18.20 30.46
C LYS A 206 11.06 -19.26 31.52
N ALA A 207 11.71 -20.35 31.11
CA ALA A 207 12.15 -21.40 32.03
C ALA A 207 13.14 -20.86 33.08
N GLU A 208 14.12 -20.05 32.66
CA GLU A 208 15.06 -19.36 33.57
C GLU A 208 14.33 -18.47 34.57
N LYS A 209 13.42 -17.62 34.09
CA LYS A 209 12.64 -16.71 34.95
C LYS A 209 11.73 -17.46 35.92
N THR A 210 11.14 -18.60 35.48
CA THR A 210 10.31 -19.47 36.32
C THR A 210 11.16 -20.09 37.40
N ALA A 211 12.30 -20.69 37.08
CA ALA A 211 13.23 -21.26 38.03
C ALA A 211 13.71 -20.21 39.05
N GLN A 212 14.07 -18.99 38.60
CA GLN A 212 14.45 -17.91 39.49
C GLN A 212 13.31 -17.50 40.43
N ALA A 213 12.07 -17.46 39.92
CA ALA A 213 10.90 -17.16 40.74
C ALA A 213 10.64 -18.24 41.80
N GLU A 214 10.82 -19.52 41.47
CA GLU A 214 10.71 -20.62 42.41
C GLU A 214 11.78 -20.56 43.52
N ILE A 215 13.04 -20.29 43.14
CA ILE A 215 14.13 -20.08 44.09
C ILE A 215 13.83 -18.90 45.04
N ASN A 216 13.36 -17.78 44.49
CA ASN A 216 13.01 -16.62 45.30
C ASN A 216 11.82 -16.89 46.23
N ARG A 217 10.81 -17.66 45.75
CA ARG A 217 9.67 -18.11 46.57
C ARG A 217 10.13 -19.04 47.70
N ALA A 218 10.99 -20.03 47.39
CA ALA A 218 11.53 -20.92 48.39
C ALA A 218 12.37 -20.19 49.48
N LYS A 219 13.22 -19.27 49.05
CA LYS A 219 13.97 -18.37 49.97
C LYS A 219 13.05 -17.53 50.83
N GLY A 220 12.01 -16.94 50.24
CA GLY A 220 11.02 -16.14 50.99
C GLY A 220 10.25 -17.00 52.02
N GLN A 221 9.86 -18.25 51.65
CA GLN A 221 9.22 -19.18 52.58
C GLN A 221 10.15 -19.61 53.74
N ALA A 222 11.42 -19.92 53.40
CA ALA A 222 12.41 -20.30 54.42
C ALA A 222 12.67 -19.16 55.40
N GLU A 223 12.77 -17.94 54.91
CA GLU A 223 12.99 -16.75 55.75
C GLU A 223 11.73 -16.44 56.58
N ALA A 224 10.54 -16.54 56.03
CA ALA A 224 9.28 -16.41 56.75
C ALA A 224 9.19 -17.44 57.90
N GLN A 225 9.52 -18.73 57.64
CA GLN A 225 9.56 -19.77 58.67
C GLN A 225 10.63 -19.51 59.73
N ARG A 226 11.80 -18.99 59.34
CA ARG A 226 12.86 -18.59 60.28
C ARG A 226 12.39 -17.48 61.24
N LEU A 227 11.76 -16.45 60.71
CA LEU A 227 11.19 -15.35 61.47
C LEU A 227 10.05 -15.82 62.39
N GLN A 228 9.17 -16.71 61.91
CA GLN A 228 8.12 -17.32 62.73
C GLN A 228 8.68 -18.09 63.91
N LYS A 229 9.74 -18.93 63.67
CA LYS A 229 10.39 -19.66 64.77
C LYS A 229 10.97 -18.72 65.85
N LEU A 230 11.52 -17.58 65.45
CA LEU A 230 12.08 -16.60 66.39
C LEU A 230 11.00 -15.87 67.19
N THR A 231 9.82 -15.68 66.62
CA THR A 231 8.70 -14.95 67.24
C THR A 231 7.72 -15.88 67.98
N LEU A 232 7.71 -17.18 67.68
CA LEU A 232 6.86 -18.18 68.31
C LEU A 232 7.40 -18.50 69.71
N THR A 233 6.98 -17.73 70.72
CA THR A 233 7.19 -18.12 72.13
C THR A 233 6.09 -19.08 72.59
N PRO A 234 6.36 -19.95 73.60
CA PRO A 234 5.33 -20.85 74.16
C PRO A 234 4.06 -20.10 74.59
N ALA A 235 4.21 -18.89 75.11
CA ALA A 235 3.09 -18.03 75.53
C ALA A 235 2.23 -17.54 74.36
N LEU A 236 2.84 -17.28 73.17
CA LEU A 236 2.11 -16.88 71.98
C LEU A 236 1.33 -18.06 71.37
N LEU A 237 1.92 -19.24 71.37
CA LEU A 237 1.25 -20.46 70.91
C LEU A 237 0.02 -20.82 71.78
N GLN A 238 0.15 -20.66 73.12
CA GLN A 238 -0.97 -20.81 74.03
C GLN A 238 -2.08 -19.80 73.78
N LYS A 239 -1.72 -18.54 73.58
CA LYS A 239 -2.69 -17.47 73.27
C LYS A 239 -3.42 -17.73 71.94
N GLU A 240 -2.74 -18.18 70.87
CA GLU A 240 -3.37 -18.51 69.62
C GLU A 240 -4.24 -19.78 69.74
N ALA A 241 -3.83 -20.78 70.47
CA ALA A 241 -4.63 -21.96 70.75
C ALA A 241 -5.94 -21.60 71.48
N ILE A 242 -5.86 -20.69 72.45
CA ILE A 242 -7.04 -20.21 73.16
C ILE A 242 -7.95 -19.38 72.25
N ASN A 243 -7.39 -18.51 71.39
CA ASN A 243 -8.18 -17.71 70.48
C ASN A 243 -8.88 -18.51 69.35
N LYS A 244 -8.30 -19.63 68.95
CA LYS A 244 -8.88 -20.54 67.96
C LYS A 244 -9.76 -21.61 68.55
N TRP A 245 -9.85 -21.73 69.88
CA TRP A 245 -10.66 -22.74 70.52
C TRP A 245 -12.15 -22.40 70.43
N ASP A 246 -12.92 -23.33 69.89
CA ASP A 246 -14.37 -23.21 69.70
C ASP A 246 -15.18 -23.45 70.98
N GLY A 247 -14.54 -23.61 72.13
CA GLY A 247 -15.15 -23.85 73.42
C GLY A 247 -15.60 -25.30 73.64
N LYS A 248 -15.33 -26.21 72.75
CA LYS A 248 -15.70 -27.65 72.88
C LYS A 248 -14.50 -28.50 73.25
N PHE A 249 -14.66 -29.36 74.22
CA PHE A 249 -13.65 -30.37 74.57
C PHE A 249 -13.61 -31.42 73.45
N PRO A 250 -12.43 -31.90 73.04
CA PRO A 250 -12.33 -33.05 72.13
C PRO A 250 -12.98 -34.26 72.63
N THR A 251 -13.83 -34.92 71.81
CA THR A 251 -14.63 -36.08 72.18
C THR A 251 -13.80 -37.39 72.40
N VAL A 252 -12.51 -37.36 71.97
CA VAL A 252 -11.58 -38.50 72.14
C VAL A 252 -10.29 -37.96 72.77
N MET A 253 -10.06 -38.34 74.02
CA MET A 253 -8.79 -38.09 74.70
C MET A 253 -7.92 -39.32 74.59
N GLY A 254 -6.71 -39.20 74.08
CA GLY A 254 -5.72 -40.26 74.11
C GLY A 254 -5.28 -40.53 75.53
N GLY A 255 -4.96 -41.77 75.84
CA GLY A 255 -4.88 -42.40 77.15
C GLY A 255 -3.88 -41.89 78.18
N ASN A 256 -3.75 -40.59 78.45
CA ASN A 256 -3.10 -40.05 79.65
C ASN A 256 -3.64 -38.66 80.10
N GLY A 257 -4.82 -38.27 79.59
CA GLY A 257 -5.52 -37.10 80.17
C GLY A 257 -4.88 -35.74 79.99
N ALA A 258 -3.75 -35.64 79.30
CA ALA A 258 -3.12 -34.37 78.99
C ALA A 258 -3.67 -33.81 77.66
N LEU A 259 -4.29 -32.62 77.72
CA LEU A 259 -4.68 -31.90 76.53
C LEU A 259 -3.41 -31.61 75.70
N PRO A 260 -3.32 -32.00 74.44
CA PRO A 260 -2.18 -31.64 73.59
C PRO A 260 -2.13 -30.13 73.48
N PHE A 261 -1.10 -29.52 74.01
CA PHE A 261 -0.80 -28.08 73.92
C PHE A 261 -1.23 -27.18 75.11
N ILE A 262 -1.89 -27.67 76.14
CA ILE A 262 -2.20 -26.85 77.34
C ILE A 262 -1.57 -27.57 78.57
N ASN A 263 -0.41 -27.10 79.00
CA ASN A 263 0.22 -27.49 80.25
C ASN A 263 -0.29 -26.55 81.37
N ILE A 264 -1.35 -26.90 82.03
CA ILE A 264 -1.86 -26.17 83.19
C ILE A 264 -1.19 -26.74 84.40
N ASP A 265 -0.20 -26.03 84.95
CA ASP A 265 0.39 -26.39 86.25
C ASP A 265 -0.65 -26.13 87.36
N PRO A 266 -1.10 -27.15 88.06
CA PRO A 266 -2.16 -27.03 89.07
C PRO A 266 -1.79 -26.10 90.25
N GLN A 267 -0.50 -25.74 90.41
CA GLN A 267 -0.03 -24.88 91.49
C GLN A 267 -0.12 -23.37 91.16
N GLN A 268 -0.42 -22.99 89.92
CA GLN A 268 -0.57 -21.60 89.50
C GLN A 268 -2.03 -21.08 89.50
N VAL A 269 -3.02 -21.95 89.73
CA VAL A 269 -4.46 -21.61 89.71
C VAL A 269 -5.01 -21.31 91.12
N ALA A 270 -4.18 -21.50 92.13
CA ALA A 270 -4.58 -21.21 93.53
C ALA A 270 -3.86 -20.04 94.10
N LYS A 271 -4.09 -18.85 93.48
CA LYS A 271 -3.87 -17.51 94.15
C LYS A 271 -4.91 -16.49 93.59
#